data_812033c29e87ddc0bcdc90fc97f00685
#
_entry.id   812033c29e87ddc0bcdc90fc97f00685
#
_cell.length_a   1.000
_cell.length_b   1.000
_cell.length_c   1.000
_cell.angle_alpha   90.00
_cell.angle_beta   90.00
_cell.angle_gamma   90.00
#
_symmetry.space_group_name_H-M   'P 1'
#
loop_
_entity.id
_entity.type
_entity.pdbx_description
1 polymer ?
#
loop_
_entity_poly.entity_id
_entity_poly.type
_entity_poly.pdbx_seq_one_letter_code
_entity_poly.pdbx_strand_id
1 'polypeptide(L)'
;IWLDFSPFAFAPGPGYQPLDDAGALIPLMVVVRIFGAAVVVPVMEELFWRSFVQRWLDRPDFLSQPACTVTLRSLLFASLAFGFEHGQWAAGIVAGLAYGGLYLKSGRLWLAIVSHGLTNLLLGLWVVHTAQWHFW
;
A
#
# COMPACT_ATOMS: atom_id res chain seq x y z
N ILE A 1 13.33 18.19 -11.04
CA ILE A 1 14.05 17.68 -9.86
C ILE A 1 13.52 16.27 -9.64
N TRP A 2 14.30 15.26 -10.01
CA TRP A 2 13.99 13.86 -9.74
C TRP A 2 14.43 13.57 -8.31
N LEU A 3 13.52 13.23 -7.43
CA LEU A 3 13.85 12.74 -6.09
C LEU A 3 14.37 11.31 -6.25
N ASP A 4 15.63 11.09 -5.93
CA ASP A 4 16.20 9.75 -5.88
C ASP A 4 15.80 9.08 -4.56
N PHE A 5 14.88 8.11 -4.64
CA PHE A 5 14.42 7.32 -3.49
C PHE A 5 15.22 6.00 -3.32
N SER A 6 16.25 5.77 -4.13
CA SER A 6 17.02 4.52 -4.09
C SER A 6 17.61 4.16 -2.71
N PRO A 7 18.04 5.12 -1.85
CA PRO A 7 18.50 4.80 -0.50
C PRO A 7 17.39 4.25 0.42
N PHE A 8 16.13 4.45 0.05
CA PHE A 8 14.94 4.06 0.82
C PHE A 8 14.17 2.91 0.17
N ALA A 9 14.83 2.14 -0.70
CA ALA A 9 14.28 0.99 -1.39
C ALA A 9 15.20 -0.23 -1.28
N PHE A 10 14.60 -1.42 -1.27
CA PHE A 10 15.33 -2.67 -1.39
C PHE A 10 15.54 -2.96 -2.89
N ALA A 11 16.81 -2.93 -3.34
CA ALA A 11 17.25 -3.34 -4.68
C ALA A 11 16.19 -3.12 -5.79
N PRO A 12 15.96 -1.90 -6.25
CA PRO A 12 14.92 -1.62 -7.23
C PRO A 12 15.23 -2.39 -8.52
N GLY A 13 14.35 -3.33 -8.86
CA GLY A 13 14.38 -4.00 -10.16
C GLY A 13 13.86 -3.08 -11.27
N PRO A 14 13.94 -3.50 -12.53
CA PRO A 14 13.47 -2.69 -13.69
C PRO A 14 11.95 -2.45 -13.66
N GLY A 15 11.21 -3.15 -12.80
CA GLY A 15 9.75 -3.13 -12.76
C GLY A 15 9.12 -3.88 -13.95
N TYR A 16 7.84 -4.22 -13.80
CA TYR A 16 7.07 -4.81 -14.89
C TYR A 16 6.68 -3.73 -15.90
N GLN A 17 6.94 -3.99 -17.17
CA GLN A 17 6.63 -3.07 -18.27
C GLN A 17 5.53 -3.68 -19.13
N PRO A 18 4.32 -3.10 -19.20
CA PRO A 18 3.21 -3.59 -20.00
C PRO A 18 3.35 -3.15 -21.46
N LEU A 19 4.47 -3.53 -22.09
CA LEU A 19 4.82 -3.18 -23.47
C LEU A 19 4.78 -4.42 -24.36
N ASP A 20 4.42 -4.24 -25.63
CA ASP A 20 4.56 -5.25 -26.66
C ASP A 20 5.99 -5.27 -27.26
N ASP A 21 6.23 -6.18 -28.21
CA ASP A 21 7.54 -6.33 -28.87
C ASP A 21 7.97 -5.06 -29.67
N ALA A 22 7.03 -4.18 -29.99
CA ALA A 22 7.29 -2.90 -30.66
C ALA A 22 7.50 -1.74 -29.66
N GLY A 23 7.42 -2.01 -28.34
CA GLY A 23 7.56 -1.02 -27.28
C GLY A 23 6.29 -0.19 -27.04
N ALA A 24 5.15 -0.57 -27.61
CA ALA A 24 3.88 0.10 -27.38
C ALA A 24 3.17 -0.45 -26.13
N LEU A 25 2.43 0.41 -25.41
CA LEU A 25 1.65 0.00 -24.24
C LEU A 25 0.57 -1.00 -24.64
N ILE A 26 0.41 -2.06 -23.85
CA ILE A 26 -0.70 -3.02 -23.92
C ILE A 26 -1.83 -2.55 -23.01
N PRO A 27 -2.90 -1.89 -23.53
CA PRO A 27 -3.90 -1.23 -22.68
C PRO A 27 -4.60 -2.18 -21.69
N LEU A 28 -4.89 -3.41 -22.10
CA LEU A 28 -5.51 -4.40 -21.24
C LEU A 28 -4.63 -4.70 -20.00
N MET A 29 -3.32 -4.85 -20.18
CA MET A 29 -2.40 -5.13 -19.07
C MET A 29 -2.31 -3.95 -18.12
N VAL A 30 -2.30 -2.71 -18.64
CA VAL A 30 -2.35 -1.49 -17.84
C VAL A 30 -3.62 -1.45 -16.99
N VAL A 31 -4.79 -1.69 -17.59
CA VAL A 31 -6.09 -1.67 -16.87
C VAL A 31 -6.14 -2.74 -15.80
N VAL A 32 -5.76 -3.99 -16.12
CA VAL A 32 -5.75 -5.10 -15.15
C VAL A 32 -4.83 -4.79 -13.97
N ARG A 33 -3.66 -4.26 -14.23
CA ARG A 33 -2.69 -3.95 -13.19
C ARG A 33 -3.15 -2.77 -12.30
N ILE A 34 -3.65 -1.69 -12.91
CA ILE A 34 -4.21 -0.55 -12.15
C ILE A 34 -5.41 -1.02 -11.30
N PHE A 35 -6.31 -1.82 -11.85
CA PHE A 35 -7.45 -2.36 -11.10
C PHE A 35 -6.98 -3.24 -9.93
N GLY A 36 -6.04 -4.16 -10.17
CA GLY A 36 -5.44 -4.98 -9.12
C GLY A 36 -4.82 -4.13 -8.01
N ALA A 37 -3.97 -3.18 -8.37
CA ALA A 37 -3.26 -2.32 -7.43
C ALA A 37 -4.19 -1.35 -6.68
N ALA A 38 -5.21 -0.79 -7.33
CA ALA A 38 -6.07 0.24 -6.73
C ALA A 38 -7.30 -0.33 -6.00
N VAL A 39 -7.72 -1.56 -6.31
CA VAL A 39 -8.94 -2.14 -5.75
C VAL A 39 -8.64 -3.42 -4.96
N VAL A 40 -8.02 -4.40 -5.59
CA VAL A 40 -7.84 -5.73 -4.97
C VAL A 40 -6.82 -5.69 -3.84
N VAL A 41 -5.62 -5.16 -4.12
CA VAL A 41 -4.52 -5.07 -3.15
C VAL A 41 -4.92 -4.29 -1.90
N PRO A 42 -5.50 -3.06 -1.99
CA PRO A 42 -5.90 -2.32 -0.80
C PRO A 42 -6.93 -3.04 0.07
N VAL A 43 -7.89 -3.73 -0.53
CA VAL A 43 -8.87 -4.52 0.24
C VAL A 43 -8.17 -5.63 1.02
N MET A 44 -7.31 -6.40 0.36
CA MET A 44 -6.59 -7.52 0.99
C MET A 44 -5.63 -7.03 2.07
N GLU A 45 -4.81 -6.03 1.76
CA GLU A 45 -3.80 -5.52 2.68
C GLU A 45 -4.40 -4.80 3.89
N GLU A 46 -5.43 -3.98 3.72
CA GLU A 46 -6.04 -3.31 4.87
C GLU A 46 -6.83 -4.29 5.76
N LEU A 47 -7.44 -5.33 5.19
CA LEU A 47 -8.01 -6.43 5.97
C LEU A 47 -6.92 -7.13 6.80
N PHE A 48 -5.79 -7.44 6.19
CA PHE A 48 -4.68 -8.11 6.87
C PHE A 48 -4.01 -7.17 7.90
N TRP A 49 -3.56 -5.99 7.48
CA TRP A 49 -2.76 -5.12 8.34
C TRP A 49 -3.57 -4.38 9.40
N ARG A 50 -4.76 -3.85 9.08
CA ARG A 50 -5.56 -3.03 10.01
C ARG A 50 -6.58 -3.86 10.77
N SER A 51 -7.32 -4.73 10.07
CA SER A 51 -8.35 -5.53 10.73
C SER A 51 -7.80 -6.72 11.50
N PHE A 52 -6.67 -7.30 11.05
CA PHE A 52 -6.05 -8.43 11.74
C PHE A 52 -4.81 -7.99 12.53
N VAL A 53 -3.65 -7.71 11.87
CA VAL A 53 -2.36 -7.54 12.56
C VAL A 53 -2.39 -6.42 13.60
N GLN A 54 -2.87 -5.22 13.24
CA GLN A 54 -2.89 -4.07 14.13
C GLN A 54 -3.77 -4.33 15.38
N ARG A 55 -4.90 -5.01 15.23
CA ARG A 55 -5.77 -5.38 16.34
C ARG A 55 -5.18 -6.53 17.17
N TRP A 56 -4.59 -7.54 16.53
CA TRP A 56 -3.96 -8.67 17.20
C TRP A 56 -2.75 -8.28 18.05
N LEU A 57 -1.97 -7.30 17.62
CA LEU A 57 -0.85 -6.73 18.40
C LEU A 57 -1.30 -6.10 19.71
N ASP A 58 -2.51 -5.56 19.75
CA ASP A 58 -3.08 -5.01 20.98
C ASP A 58 -3.74 -6.09 21.85
N ARG A 59 -4.48 -7.01 21.22
CA ARG A 59 -5.17 -8.10 21.90
C ARG A 59 -5.27 -9.34 21.01
N PRO A 60 -4.74 -10.51 21.47
CA PRO A 60 -4.87 -11.76 20.72
C PRO A 60 -6.33 -12.20 20.50
N ASP A 61 -7.26 -11.82 21.41
CA ASP A 61 -8.69 -12.06 21.31
C ASP A 61 -9.46 -10.98 20.53
N PHE A 62 -8.81 -10.34 19.58
CA PHE A 62 -9.29 -9.16 18.84
C PHE A 62 -10.67 -9.33 18.18
N LEU A 63 -11.10 -10.57 17.90
CA LEU A 63 -12.43 -10.83 17.34
C LEU A 63 -13.57 -10.51 18.32
N SER A 64 -13.31 -10.61 19.63
CA SER A 64 -14.26 -10.27 20.69
C SER A 64 -14.29 -8.78 21.00
N GLN A 65 -13.36 -7.99 20.47
CA GLN A 65 -13.20 -6.56 20.76
C GLN A 65 -13.79 -5.67 19.66
N PRO A 66 -14.30 -4.48 20.01
CA PRO A 66 -14.68 -3.48 19.02
C PRO A 66 -13.52 -3.12 18.09
N ALA A 67 -13.81 -2.84 16.82
CA ALA A 67 -12.80 -2.51 15.81
C ALA A 67 -11.97 -1.24 16.13
N CYS A 68 -12.51 -0.37 16.99
CA CYS A 68 -11.87 0.90 17.36
C CYS A 68 -10.89 0.81 18.56
N THR A 69 -10.55 -0.39 19.04
CA THR A 69 -9.68 -0.58 20.22
C THR A 69 -8.19 -0.68 19.89
N VAL A 70 -7.76 -0.15 18.73
CA VAL A 70 -6.34 -0.12 18.35
C VAL A 70 -5.59 1.02 19.03
N THR A 71 -4.30 0.81 19.33
CA THR A 71 -3.45 1.77 20.03
C THR A 71 -2.36 2.36 19.12
N LEU A 72 -1.70 3.43 19.58
CA LEU A 72 -0.53 3.98 18.90
C LEU A 72 0.63 2.96 18.81
N ARG A 73 0.76 2.08 19.81
CA ARG A 73 1.76 1.02 19.80
C ARG A 73 1.56 0.06 18.63
N SER A 74 0.35 -0.46 18.47
CA SER A 74 0.03 -1.37 17.37
C SER A 74 0.12 -0.68 16.01
N LEU A 75 -0.26 0.60 15.93
CA LEU A 75 -0.06 1.41 14.72
C LEU A 75 1.41 1.45 14.32
N LEU A 76 2.33 1.77 15.25
CA LEU A 76 3.76 1.87 14.94
C LEU A 76 4.33 0.54 14.47
N PHE A 77 4.08 -0.55 15.20
CA PHE A 77 4.60 -1.88 14.83
C PHE A 77 4.01 -2.39 13.51
N ALA A 78 2.70 -2.26 13.31
CA ALA A 78 2.07 -2.67 12.06
C ALA A 78 2.56 -1.84 10.86
N SER A 79 2.80 -0.53 11.04
CA SER A 79 3.31 0.34 9.97
C SER A 79 4.76 0.04 9.61
N LEU A 80 5.61 -0.28 10.60
CA LEU A 80 6.98 -0.73 10.35
C LEU A 80 6.99 -2.04 9.55
N ALA A 81 6.21 -3.03 9.98
CA ALA A 81 6.12 -4.32 9.30
C ALA A 81 5.56 -4.16 7.89
N PHE A 82 4.49 -3.36 7.71
CA PHE A 82 3.92 -3.00 6.41
C PHE A 82 4.97 -2.36 5.48
N GLY A 83 5.79 -1.46 6.00
CA GLY A 83 6.84 -0.82 5.21
C GLY A 83 7.90 -1.82 4.74
N PHE A 84 8.36 -2.71 5.60
CA PHE A 84 9.38 -3.70 5.25
C PHE A 84 8.90 -4.80 4.28
N GLU A 85 7.61 -4.97 4.09
CA GLU A 85 7.04 -5.82 3.05
C GLU A 85 7.18 -5.19 1.64
N HIS A 86 7.35 -3.87 1.57
CA HIS A 86 7.38 -3.12 0.32
C HIS A 86 8.81 -2.89 -0.17
N GLY A 87 9.02 -2.96 -1.49
CA GLY A 87 10.29 -2.57 -2.10
C GLY A 87 10.71 -1.15 -1.73
N GLN A 88 9.76 -0.21 -1.72
CA GLN A 88 9.94 1.18 -1.25
C GLN A 88 9.62 1.26 0.25
N TRP A 89 10.45 0.65 1.09
CA TRP A 89 10.17 0.44 2.52
C TRP A 89 9.84 1.73 3.29
N ALA A 90 10.53 2.83 3.02
CA ALA A 90 10.28 4.10 3.72
C ALA A 90 8.93 4.71 3.33
N ALA A 91 8.57 4.70 2.04
CA ALA A 91 7.25 5.11 1.56
C ALA A 91 6.16 4.20 2.13
N GLY A 92 6.42 2.88 2.20
CA GLY A 92 5.55 1.90 2.84
C GLY A 92 5.29 2.22 4.32
N ILE A 93 6.33 2.59 5.11
CA ILE A 93 6.15 3.01 6.51
C ILE A 93 5.25 4.25 6.60
N VAL A 94 5.49 5.27 5.78
CA VAL A 94 4.68 6.50 5.76
C VAL A 94 3.23 6.19 5.40
N ALA A 95 3.01 5.38 4.37
CA ALA A 95 1.68 4.91 3.97
C ALA A 95 1.00 4.09 5.09
N GLY A 96 1.77 3.19 5.72
CA GLY A 96 1.32 2.41 6.87
C GLY A 96 0.83 3.27 8.03
N LEU A 97 1.59 4.32 8.38
CA LEU A 97 1.22 5.30 9.41
C LEU A 97 -0.02 6.09 9.00
N ALA A 98 -0.13 6.49 7.73
CA ALA A 98 -1.28 7.25 7.24
C ALA A 98 -2.57 6.42 7.28
N TYR A 99 -2.58 5.23 6.69
CA TYR A 99 -3.78 4.36 6.65
C TYR A 99 -4.13 3.81 8.02
N GLY A 100 -3.13 3.32 8.76
CA GLY A 100 -3.32 2.82 10.12
C GLY A 100 -3.74 3.93 11.10
N GLY A 101 -3.21 5.13 10.95
CA GLY A 101 -3.61 6.31 11.72
C GLY A 101 -5.04 6.76 11.41
N LEU A 102 -5.44 6.69 10.13
CA LEU A 102 -6.82 6.94 9.72
C LEU A 102 -7.78 5.91 10.35
N TYR A 103 -7.39 4.64 10.38
CA TYR A 103 -8.14 3.59 11.05
C TYR A 103 -8.20 3.80 12.56
N LEU A 104 -7.07 4.10 13.22
CA LEU A 104 -6.99 4.42 14.65
C LEU A 104 -7.94 5.57 15.04
N LYS A 105 -7.96 6.63 14.22
CA LYS A 105 -8.76 7.83 14.50
C LYS A 105 -10.25 7.65 14.21
N SER A 106 -10.59 6.90 13.17
CA SER A 106 -11.97 6.78 12.68
C SER A 106 -12.70 5.52 13.13
N GLY A 107 -11.97 4.45 13.45
CA GLY A 107 -12.51 3.10 13.67
C GLY A 107 -13.11 2.47 12.40
N ARG A 108 -12.89 3.06 11.23
CA ARG A 108 -13.54 2.67 9.97
C ARG A 108 -12.52 2.14 8.97
N LEU A 109 -12.50 0.82 8.79
CA LEU A 109 -11.57 0.15 7.87
C LEU A 109 -11.70 0.63 6.42
N TRP A 110 -12.91 0.89 5.95
CA TRP A 110 -13.16 1.31 4.57
C TRP A 110 -12.45 2.64 4.22
N LEU A 111 -12.22 3.54 5.19
CA LEU A 111 -11.46 4.77 4.95
C LEU A 111 -9.99 4.49 4.65
N ALA A 112 -9.39 3.53 5.34
CA ALA A 112 -8.03 3.07 5.04
C ALA A 112 -7.97 2.44 3.64
N ILE A 113 -8.91 1.55 3.32
CA ILE A 113 -9.02 0.90 2.00
C ILE A 113 -9.13 1.93 0.87
N VAL A 114 -10.03 2.90 1.00
CA VAL A 114 -10.24 3.93 -0.04
C VAL A 114 -9.02 4.84 -0.17
N SER A 115 -8.41 5.25 0.95
CA SER A 115 -7.20 6.08 0.92
C SER A 115 -6.04 5.34 0.26
N HIS A 116 -5.83 4.07 0.60
CA HIS A 116 -4.81 3.23 -0.02
C HIS A 116 -5.08 3.03 -1.52
N GLY A 117 -6.31 2.67 -1.89
CA GLY A 117 -6.69 2.50 -3.28
C GLY A 117 -6.49 3.75 -4.12
N LEU A 118 -6.84 4.92 -3.58
CA LEU A 118 -6.61 6.20 -4.25
C LEU A 118 -5.12 6.50 -4.42
N THR A 119 -4.30 6.24 -3.41
CA THR A 119 -2.84 6.40 -3.50
C THR A 119 -2.27 5.51 -4.60
N ASN A 120 -2.65 4.24 -4.64
CA ASN A 120 -2.17 3.29 -5.66
C ASN A 120 -2.68 3.65 -7.07
N LEU A 121 -3.91 4.12 -7.19
CA LEU A 121 -4.45 4.61 -8.46
C LEU A 121 -3.63 5.79 -9.00
N LEU A 122 -3.40 6.80 -8.16
CA LEU A 122 -2.63 7.98 -8.56
C LEU A 122 -1.18 7.63 -8.90
N LEU A 123 -0.55 6.76 -8.10
CA LEU A 123 0.79 6.25 -8.41
C LEU A 123 0.80 5.47 -9.72
N GLY A 124 -0.14 4.56 -9.95
CA GLY A 124 -0.23 3.77 -11.19
C GLY A 124 -0.42 4.65 -12.43
N LEU A 125 -1.30 5.65 -12.37
CA LEU A 125 -1.48 6.62 -13.46
C LEU A 125 -0.21 7.44 -13.71
N TRP A 126 0.48 7.87 -12.65
CA TRP A 126 1.75 8.58 -12.77
C TRP A 126 2.84 7.70 -13.39
N VAL A 127 2.96 6.43 -12.98
CA VAL A 127 3.93 5.47 -13.55
C VAL A 127 3.70 5.27 -15.03
N VAL A 128 2.44 5.07 -15.45
CA VAL A 128 2.10 4.92 -16.87
C VAL A 128 2.45 6.18 -17.67
N HIS A 129 2.16 7.37 -17.09
CA HIS A 129 2.44 8.65 -17.76
C HIS A 129 3.94 8.93 -17.90
N THR A 130 4.74 8.55 -16.90
CA THR A 130 6.17 8.90 -16.82
C THR A 130 7.10 7.76 -17.24
N ALA A 131 6.56 6.56 -17.49
CA ALA A 131 7.31 5.33 -17.75
C ALA A 131 8.32 4.98 -16.64
N GLN A 132 8.03 5.35 -15.37
CA GLN A 132 8.88 5.05 -14.22
C GLN A 132 8.50 3.67 -13.63
N TRP A 133 8.69 2.62 -14.43
CA TRP A 133 8.23 1.26 -14.15
C TRP A 133 8.77 0.63 -12.86
N HIS A 134 9.91 1.11 -12.36
CA HIS A 134 10.49 0.62 -11.10
C HIS A 134 9.66 0.91 -9.84
N PHE A 135 8.64 1.74 -9.96
CA PHE A 135 7.64 1.96 -8.90
C PHE A 135 6.42 1.04 -9.01
N TRP A 136 6.45 0.08 -9.94
CA TRP A 136 5.26 -0.70 -10.25
C TRP A 136 5.38 -2.20 -10.01
#